data_fb9db672cc358b9138b104b1d039971a
#
_entry.id   fb9db672cc358b9138b104b1d039971a
#
_cell.length_a   1.000
_cell.length_b   1.000
_cell.length_c   1.000
_cell.angle_alpha   90.00
_cell.angle_beta   90.00
_cell.angle_gamma   90.00
#
_symmetry.space_group_name_H-M   'P 1'
#
loop_
_entity.id
_entity.type
_entity.pdbx_description
1 polymer ?
#
loop_
_entity_poly.entity_id
_entity_poly.type
_entity_poly.pdbx_seq_one_letter_code
_entity_poly.pdbx_strand_id
1 'polypeptide(L)'
;MARSKNTKLLANFDCPGGGQVWVVGNTLYVGHMRQPTGTSIVDVSDPRNPKLAAKVEVPEGWHSHKVRVAGDVMIVNHEKQGPDGDASFGGGLGIYDVSKPAQPRLITKWRTHGRGVHRYDFDGRYAYISPTAEGYVGNICMILDLKDPAKPEEV
;
A
#
# COMPACT_ATOMS: atom_id res chain seq x y z
N MET A 1 18.38 7.51 25.16
CA MET A 1 18.01 8.15 23.87
C MET A 1 19.13 7.91 22.89
N ALA A 2 18.83 7.38 21.71
CA ALA A 2 19.82 7.25 20.64
C ALA A 2 20.25 8.65 20.18
N ARG A 3 21.56 8.90 20.11
CA ARG A 3 22.11 10.15 19.60
C ARG A 3 22.57 9.92 18.17
N SER A 4 22.05 10.68 17.20
CA SER A 4 22.59 10.70 15.86
C SER A 4 23.56 11.86 15.69
N LYS A 5 24.60 11.67 14.87
CA LYS A 5 25.62 12.70 14.62
C LYS A 5 25.23 13.62 13.45
N ASN A 6 24.55 13.06 12.44
CA ASN A 6 24.30 13.72 11.16
C ASN A 6 22.81 13.83 10.80
N THR A 7 21.90 13.47 11.73
CA THR A 7 20.46 13.57 11.53
C THR A 7 19.83 14.29 12.70
N LYS A 8 18.76 15.02 12.44
CA LYS A 8 17.97 15.72 13.45
C LYS A 8 16.52 15.28 13.35
N LEU A 9 15.94 14.84 14.48
CA LEU A 9 14.50 14.60 14.56
C LEU A 9 13.78 15.95 14.42
N LEU A 10 12.90 16.06 13.42
CA LEU A 10 12.10 17.27 13.17
C LEU A 10 10.74 17.19 13.86
N ALA A 11 10.08 16.04 13.75
CA ALA A 11 8.78 15.79 14.35
C ALA A 11 8.59 14.30 14.62
N ASN A 12 7.57 13.97 15.39
CA ASN A 12 7.01 12.64 15.51
C ASN A 12 5.54 12.71 15.13
N PHE A 13 5.11 11.78 14.28
CA PHE A 13 3.72 11.61 13.90
C PHE A 13 3.26 10.23 14.37
N ASP A 14 2.27 10.22 15.28
CA ASP A 14 1.72 8.97 15.79
C ASP A 14 0.86 8.29 14.71
N CYS A 15 1.36 7.15 14.27
CA CYS A 15 0.80 6.38 13.18
C CYS A 15 0.77 4.91 13.59
N PRO A 16 -0.41 4.38 13.99
CA PRO A 16 -0.49 3.04 14.56
C PRO A 16 -0.11 1.97 13.54
N GLY A 17 0.83 1.10 13.91
CA GLY A 17 1.17 -0.10 13.16
C GLY A 17 1.87 0.13 11.82
N GLY A 18 2.68 1.19 11.72
CA GLY A 18 3.41 1.52 10.50
C GLY A 18 4.23 0.35 9.96
N GLY A 19 4.11 0.11 8.65
CA GLY A 19 4.88 -0.83 7.86
C GLY A 19 5.82 -0.07 6.91
N GLN A 20 5.65 -0.24 5.61
CA GLN A 20 6.46 0.47 4.63
C GLN A 20 6.02 1.92 4.45
N VAL A 21 6.99 2.80 4.21
CA VAL A 21 6.77 4.21 3.89
C VAL A 21 7.19 4.53 2.46
N TRP A 22 6.48 5.46 1.83
CA TRP A 22 6.80 5.97 0.50
C TRP A 22 6.53 7.46 0.45
N VAL A 23 7.42 8.25 -0.15
CA VAL A 23 7.29 9.70 -0.22
C VAL A 23 7.27 10.13 -1.68
N VAL A 24 6.27 10.95 -2.05
CA VAL A 24 6.20 11.62 -3.34
C VAL A 24 5.89 13.09 -3.10
N GLY A 25 6.81 13.96 -3.51
CA GLY A 25 6.69 15.39 -3.25
C GLY A 25 6.54 15.67 -1.74
N ASN A 26 5.45 16.31 -1.37
CA ASN A 26 5.11 16.68 0.00
C ASN A 26 4.13 15.69 0.66
N THR A 27 3.98 14.50 0.12
CA THR A 27 3.05 13.50 0.63
C THR A 27 3.80 12.25 1.06
N LEU A 28 3.59 11.82 2.29
CA LEU A 28 4.07 10.57 2.85
C LEU A 28 2.92 9.56 2.88
N TYR A 29 3.15 8.39 2.32
CA TYR A 29 2.24 7.25 2.35
C TYR A 29 2.81 6.20 3.30
N VAL A 30 1.98 5.69 4.21
CA VAL A 30 2.39 4.70 5.23
C VAL A 30 1.46 3.51 5.17
N GLY A 31 1.98 2.34 4.79
CA GLY A 31 1.25 1.08 4.88
C GLY A 31 1.18 0.57 6.31
N HIS A 32 0.11 -0.14 6.69
CA HIS A 32 -0.10 -0.60 8.05
C HIS A 32 -0.21 -2.12 8.18
N MET A 33 0.39 -2.64 9.25
CA MET A 33 0.33 -4.07 9.60
C MET A 33 -0.97 -4.45 10.31
N ARG A 34 -1.70 -3.47 10.85
CA ARG A 34 -2.90 -3.72 11.65
C ARG A 34 -4.08 -2.94 11.11
N GLN A 35 -5.22 -3.64 10.98
CA GLN A 35 -6.49 -3.03 10.63
C GLN A 35 -7.03 -2.16 11.79
N PRO A 36 -8.01 -1.29 11.55
CA PRO A 36 -8.70 -1.07 10.27
C PRO A 36 -7.91 -0.19 9.30
N THR A 37 -6.80 0.41 9.71
CA THR A 37 -6.02 1.27 8.83
C THR A 37 -5.15 0.43 7.90
N GLY A 38 -5.39 0.54 6.60
CA GLY A 38 -4.57 -0.06 5.56
C GLY A 38 -3.41 0.84 5.15
N THR A 39 -3.73 2.09 4.79
CA THR A 39 -2.71 3.08 4.40
C THR A 39 -3.08 4.45 4.94
N SER A 40 -2.13 5.12 5.58
CA SER A 40 -2.25 6.54 5.94
C SER A 40 -1.55 7.40 4.89
N ILE A 41 -2.18 8.51 4.54
CA ILE A 41 -1.65 9.55 3.65
C ILE A 41 -1.45 10.79 4.50
N VAL A 42 -0.21 11.28 4.56
CA VAL A 42 0.21 12.35 5.47
C VAL A 42 0.80 13.50 4.67
N ASP A 43 0.31 14.70 4.88
CA ASP A 43 0.91 15.92 4.38
C ASP A 43 2.18 16.23 5.19
N VAL A 44 3.30 16.28 4.50
CA VAL A 44 4.63 16.61 5.03
C VAL A 44 5.22 17.86 4.37
N SER A 45 4.37 18.75 3.84
CA SER A 45 4.79 20.05 3.28
C SER A 45 5.54 20.89 4.31
N ASP A 46 5.14 20.81 5.58
CA ASP A 46 5.97 21.22 6.72
C ASP A 46 6.40 19.94 7.49
N PRO A 47 7.64 19.49 7.33
CA PRO A 47 8.11 18.27 7.98
C PRO A 47 8.25 18.39 9.52
N ARG A 48 8.09 19.60 10.08
CA ARG A 48 8.01 19.81 11.53
C ARG A 48 6.60 19.67 12.06
N ASN A 49 5.60 19.68 11.18
CA ASN A 49 4.19 19.61 11.57
C ASN A 49 3.42 18.71 10.58
N PRO A 50 3.75 17.40 10.49
CA PRO A 50 3.07 16.46 9.61
C PRO A 50 1.59 16.35 9.98
N LYS A 51 0.71 16.26 8.99
CA LYS A 51 -0.75 16.20 9.19
C LYS A 51 -1.34 15.02 8.43
N LEU A 52 -2.24 14.28 9.10
CA LEU A 52 -3.02 13.27 8.43
C LEU A 52 -3.92 13.93 7.38
N ALA A 53 -3.75 13.54 6.12
CA ALA A 53 -4.57 14.01 5.01
C ALA A 53 -5.73 13.05 4.71
N ALA A 54 -5.45 11.72 4.70
CA ALA A 54 -6.45 10.70 4.45
C ALA A 54 -6.04 9.33 5.01
N LYS A 55 -7.00 8.40 5.05
CA LYS A 55 -6.79 6.98 5.33
C LYS A 55 -7.51 6.13 4.30
N VAL A 56 -6.87 5.03 3.92
CA VAL A 56 -7.52 3.92 3.22
C VAL A 56 -7.63 2.77 4.22
N GLU A 57 -8.83 2.25 4.40
CA GLU A 57 -9.10 1.19 5.37
C GLU A 57 -9.10 -0.20 4.73
N VAL A 58 -8.81 -1.20 5.54
CA VAL A 58 -8.94 -2.62 5.21
C VAL A 58 -9.76 -3.31 6.30
N PRO A 59 -10.57 -4.33 5.96
CA PRO A 59 -11.36 -5.03 6.95
C PRO A 59 -10.50 -5.92 7.85
N GLU A 60 -11.11 -6.41 8.92
CA GLU A 60 -10.50 -7.37 9.83
C GLU A 60 -10.00 -8.62 9.08
N GLY A 61 -8.86 -9.15 9.53
CA GLY A 61 -8.20 -10.30 8.91
C GLY A 61 -7.37 -9.97 7.67
N TRP A 62 -7.29 -8.69 7.28
CA TRP A 62 -6.49 -8.22 6.15
C TRP A 62 -5.52 -7.14 6.58
N HIS A 63 -4.40 -7.02 5.87
CA HIS A 63 -3.48 -5.91 6.04
C HIS A 63 -2.99 -5.36 4.69
N SER A 64 -2.52 -4.11 4.75
CA SER A 64 -1.99 -3.37 3.60
C SER A 64 -0.70 -2.65 4.01
N HIS A 65 0.33 -3.44 4.32
CA HIS A 65 1.55 -2.93 4.94
C HIS A 65 2.57 -2.36 3.96
N LYS A 66 2.27 -2.41 2.68
CA LYS A 66 3.11 -1.88 1.61
C LYS A 66 2.34 -0.90 0.74
N VAL A 67 3.05 0.13 0.31
CA VAL A 67 2.52 1.15 -0.60
C VAL A 67 3.60 1.54 -1.60
N ARG A 68 3.19 1.77 -2.84
CA ARG A 68 3.97 2.40 -3.90
C ARG A 68 3.11 3.42 -4.62
N VAL A 69 3.73 4.54 -4.98
CA VAL A 69 3.08 5.58 -5.75
C VAL A 69 4.00 6.00 -6.89
N ALA A 70 3.45 6.07 -8.09
CA ALA A 70 4.11 6.63 -9.26
C ALA A 70 3.10 7.47 -10.05
N GLY A 71 3.45 8.72 -10.33
CA GLY A 71 2.49 9.69 -10.83
C GLY A 71 1.29 9.82 -9.89
N ASP A 72 0.10 9.71 -10.44
CA ASP A 72 -1.15 9.79 -9.71
C ASP A 72 -1.72 8.42 -9.29
N VAL A 73 -0.96 7.34 -9.49
CA VAL A 73 -1.39 5.98 -9.17
C VAL A 73 -0.71 5.48 -7.91
N MET A 74 -1.51 5.10 -6.93
CA MET A 74 -1.06 4.41 -5.71
C MET A 74 -1.49 2.94 -5.79
N ILE A 75 -0.55 2.04 -5.52
CA ILE A 75 -0.86 0.61 -5.30
C ILE A 75 -0.58 0.26 -3.85
N VAL A 76 -1.47 -0.55 -3.28
CA VAL A 76 -1.34 -1.12 -1.93
C VAL A 76 -1.57 -2.63 -1.99
N ASN A 77 -0.86 -3.39 -1.17
CA ASN A 77 -1.12 -4.83 -1.09
C ASN A 77 -2.33 -5.12 -0.20
N HIS A 78 -3.08 -6.14 -0.59
CA HIS A 78 -4.06 -6.78 0.27
C HIS A 78 -3.61 -8.22 0.51
N GLU A 79 -3.21 -8.50 1.75
CA GLU A 79 -2.76 -9.83 2.16
C GLU A 79 -3.56 -10.29 3.37
N LYS A 80 -4.03 -11.54 3.32
CA LYS A 80 -4.78 -12.16 4.41
C LYS A 80 -3.88 -12.42 5.60
N GLN A 81 -4.31 -11.97 6.77
CA GLN A 81 -3.61 -12.15 8.03
C GLN A 81 -4.40 -13.10 8.94
N GLY A 82 -3.95 -14.36 9.01
CA GLY A 82 -4.63 -15.39 9.80
C GLY A 82 -5.77 -16.10 9.05
N PRO A 83 -6.47 -17.03 9.73
CA PRO A 83 -7.56 -17.80 9.15
C PRO A 83 -8.85 -16.98 8.98
N ASP A 84 -9.08 -16.02 9.88
CA ASP A 84 -10.32 -15.28 10.04
C ASP A 84 -10.24 -13.95 9.26
N GLY A 85 -10.70 -13.90 8.08
CA GLY A 85 -10.80 -12.66 7.31
C GLY A 85 -11.94 -12.78 6.32
N ASP A 86 -12.65 -11.67 6.09
CA ASP A 86 -13.72 -11.62 5.10
C ASP A 86 -13.21 -12.07 3.73
N ALA A 87 -13.56 -13.28 3.32
CA ALA A 87 -13.15 -13.85 2.05
C ALA A 87 -13.66 -13.03 0.85
N SER A 88 -14.75 -12.27 1.02
CA SER A 88 -15.32 -11.43 -0.03
C SER A 88 -14.43 -10.22 -0.36
N PHE A 89 -13.59 -9.77 0.59
CA PHE A 89 -12.64 -8.70 0.35
C PHE A 89 -11.60 -9.11 -0.70
N GLY A 90 -11.09 -10.34 -0.60
CA GLY A 90 -10.12 -10.93 -1.55
C GLY A 90 -8.72 -10.36 -1.43
N GLY A 91 -7.72 -11.21 -1.59
CA GLY A 91 -6.31 -10.82 -1.64
C GLY A 91 -5.90 -10.27 -3.00
N GLY A 92 -4.82 -9.51 -3.04
CA GLY A 92 -4.29 -8.95 -4.28
C GLY A 92 -3.72 -7.55 -4.12
N LEU A 93 -4.13 -6.63 -4.98
CA LEU A 93 -3.75 -5.22 -4.97
C LEU A 93 -4.97 -4.31 -4.95
N GLY A 94 -4.92 -3.24 -4.15
CA GLY A 94 -5.77 -2.08 -4.32
C GLY A 94 -5.06 -1.04 -5.18
N ILE A 95 -5.73 -0.51 -6.21
CA ILE A 95 -5.20 0.48 -7.13
C ILE A 95 -6.04 1.74 -6.99
N TYR A 96 -5.40 2.84 -6.64
CA TYR A 96 -6.06 4.09 -6.28
C TYR A 96 -5.54 5.25 -7.12
N ASP A 97 -6.43 6.18 -7.45
CA ASP A 97 -6.11 7.51 -7.91
C ASP A 97 -5.78 8.40 -6.69
N VAL A 98 -4.59 8.97 -6.68
CA VAL A 98 -4.08 9.88 -5.66
C VAL A 98 -3.67 11.24 -6.25
N SER A 99 -4.22 11.62 -7.41
CA SER A 99 -4.06 12.98 -7.97
C SER A 99 -4.45 14.05 -6.96
N LYS A 100 -5.35 13.71 -6.04
CA LYS A 100 -5.67 14.48 -4.84
C LYS A 100 -5.40 13.62 -3.60
N PRO A 101 -4.20 13.68 -3.01
CA PRO A 101 -3.81 12.77 -1.93
C PRO A 101 -4.75 12.79 -0.71
N ALA A 102 -5.40 13.92 -0.42
CA ALA A 102 -6.40 14.02 0.65
C ALA A 102 -7.75 13.36 0.31
N GLN A 103 -7.96 12.90 -0.92
CA GLN A 103 -9.19 12.27 -1.40
C GLN A 103 -8.85 11.07 -2.28
N PRO A 104 -8.17 10.04 -1.75
CA PRO A 104 -7.79 8.87 -2.53
C PRO A 104 -9.04 8.16 -3.04
N ARG A 105 -9.03 7.76 -4.30
CA ARG A 105 -10.18 7.16 -4.98
C ARG A 105 -9.80 5.78 -5.49
N LEU A 106 -10.52 4.75 -5.07
CA LEU A 106 -10.32 3.41 -5.61
C LEU A 106 -10.63 3.40 -7.12
N ILE A 107 -9.66 3.00 -7.92
CA ILE A 107 -9.83 2.73 -9.36
C ILE A 107 -10.35 1.31 -9.52
N THR A 108 -9.59 0.33 -9.03
CA THR A 108 -9.95 -1.09 -9.11
C THR A 108 -9.22 -1.92 -8.05
N LYS A 109 -9.63 -3.18 -7.94
CA LYS A 109 -8.89 -4.22 -7.20
C LYS A 109 -8.51 -5.33 -8.18
N TRP A 110 -7.22 -5.60 -8.27
CA TRP A 110 -6.75 -6.84 -8.87
C TRP A 110 -6.71 -7.93 -7.80
N ARG A 111 -7.22 -9.12 -8.08
CA ARG A 111 -7.39 -10.19 -7.10
C ARG A 111 -6.62 -11.44 -7.49
N THR A 112 -6.11 -12.15 -6.51
CA THR A 112 -5.55 -13.49 -6.63
C THR A 112 -6.36 -14.49 -5.81
N HIS A 113 -6.32 -15.76 -6.18
CA HIS A 113 -7.04 -16.84 -5.49
C HIS A 113 -6.41 -17.25 -4.14
N GLY A 114 -5.22 -16.74 -3.83
CA GLY A 114 -4.49 -17.12 -2.62
C GLY A 114 -4.65 -16.12 -1.47
N ARG A 115 -3.62 -16.06 -0.64
CA ARG A 115 -3.56 -15.13 0.51
C ARG A 115 -3.42 -13.67 0.09
N GLY A 116 -3.15 -13.39 -1.17
CA GLY A 116 -2.92 -12.06 -1.70
C GLY A 116 -1.47 -11.81 -2.10
N VAL A 117 -1.09 -10.54 -2.14
CA VAL A 117 0.25 -10.09 -2.53
C VAL A 117 1.05 -9.72 -1.28
N HIS A 118 2.18 -10.43 -1.07
CA HIS A 118 3.05 -10.13 0.06
C HIS A 118 4.05 -9.02 -0.25
N ARG A 119 4.72 -9.09 -1.40
CA ARG A 119 5.72 -8.11 -1.83
C ARG A 119 5.46 -7.67 -3.27
N TYR A 120 5.83 -6.44 -3.56
CA TYR A 120 5.79 -5.92 -4.92
C TYR A 120 6.65 -4.67 -5.05
N ASP A 121 6.93 -4.31 -6.29
CA ASP A 121 7.41 -3.00 -6.69
C ASP A 121 6.57 -2.47 -7.87
N PHE A 122 6.63 -1.16 -8.13
CA PHE A 122 5.84 -0.50 -9.17
C PHE A 122 6.66 0.64 -9.79
N ASP A 123 6.84 0.60 -11.10
CA ASP A 123 7.64 1.58 -11.84
C ASP A 123 6.83 2.71 -12.49
N GLY A 124 5.49 2.67 -12.33
CA GLY A 124 4.56 3.62 -12.93
C GLY A 124 3.75 3.00 -14.08
N ARG A 125 4.19 1.86 -14.62
CA ARG A 125 3.47 1.06 -15.60
C ARG A 125 3.35 -0.39 -15.18
N TYR A 126 4.47 -1.03 -14.80
CA TYR A 126 4.46 -2.43 -14.42
C TYR A 126 4.51 -2.60 -12.90
N ALA A 127 3.66 -3.49 -12.39
CA ALA A 127 3.76 -3.98 -11.03
C ALA A 127 4.38 -5.38 -11.03
N TYR A 128 5.53 -5.50 -10.38
CA TYR A 128 6.27 -6.75 -10.17
C TYR A 128 5.86 -7.32 -8.83
N ILE A 129 5.02 -8.33 -8.81
CA ILE A 129 4.33 -8.79 -7.61
C ILE A 129 4.72 -10.21 -7.21
N SER A 130 4.58 -10.48 -5.91
CA SER A 130 4.82 -11.80 -5.32
C SER A 130 3.52 -12.32 -4.67
N PRO A 131 2.54 -12.77 -5.48
CA PRO A 131 1.30 -13.32 -4.98
C PRO A 131 1.43 -14.80 -4.60
N THR A 132 0.49 -15.28 -3.81
CA THR A 132 0.13 -16.70 -3.82
C THR A 132 -0.93 -16.91 -4.91
N ALA A 133 -0.83 -18.00 -5.67
CA ALA A 133 -1.76 -18.32 -6.74
C ALA A 133 -2.13 -19.81 -6.73
N GLU A 134 -3.31 -20.13 -7.25
CA GLU A 134 -3.77 -21.50 -7.36
C GLU A 134 -2.85 -22.32 -8.28
N GLY A 135 -2.58 -23.56 -7.89
CA GLY A 135 -1.68 -24.46 -8.63
C GLY A 135 -0.19 -24.27 -8.34
N TYR A 136 0.18 -23.31 -7.48
CA TYR A 136 1.56 -23.04 -7.11
C TYR A 136 1.79 -23.17 -5.61
N VAL A 137 2.99 -23.55 -5.23
CA VAL A 137 3.42 -23.64 -3.82
C VAL A 137 4.19 -22.37 -3.44
N GLY A 138 3.69 -21.64 -2.44
CA GLY A 138 4.29 -20.40 -1.95
C GLY A 138 4.01 -19.20 -2.84
N ASN A 139 4.89 -18.21 -2.77
CA ASN A 139 4.79 -16.99 -3.57
C ASN A 139 5.51 -17.17 -4.92
N ILE A 140 4.88 -16.68 -5.98
CA ILE A 140 5.44 -16.68 -7.33
C ILE A 140 5.83 -15.26 -7.75
N CYS A 141 6.56 -15.11 -8.84
CA CYS A 141 6.77 -13.82 -9.49
C CYS A 141 5.73 -13.67 -10.60
N MET A 142 5.02 -12.57 -10.61
CA MET A 142 4.04 -12.20 -11.63
C MET A 142 4.22 -10.72 -11.98
N ILE A 143 3.97 -10.36 -13.21
CA ILE A 143 4.02 -8.97 -13.69
C ILE A 143 2.64 -8.56 -14.15
N LEU A 144 2.18 -7.39 -13.72
CA LEU A 144 0.96 -6.78 -14.20
C LEU A 144 1.29 -5.51 -15.00
N ASP A 145 0.74 -5.38 -16.20
CA ASP A 145 0.74 -4.10 -16.94
C ASP A 145 -0.45 -3.25 -16.45
N LEU A 146 -0.14 -2.08 -15.92
CA LEU A 146 -1.08 -1.07 -15.46
C LEU A 146 -1.14 0.12 -16.43
N LYS A 147 -0.90 -0.10 -17.73
CA LYS A 147 -1.10 0.93 -18.76
C LYS A 147 -2.50 1.56 -18.66
N ASP A 148 -3.50 0.75 -18.38
CA ASP A 148 -4.82 1.16 -17.91
C ASP A 148 -4.96 0.67 -16.45
N PRO A 149 -4.83 1.56 -15.44
CA PRO A 149 -4.93 1.16 -14.04
C PRO A 149 -6.29 0.56 -13.65
N ALA A 150 -7.33 0.80 -14.45
CA ALA A 150 -8.66 0.22 -14.23
C ALA A 150 -8.75 -1.24 -14.71
N LYS A 151 -7.81 -1.67 -15.58
CA LYS A 151 -7.78 -3.01 -16.20
C LYS A 151 -6.37 -3.58 -16.16
N PRO A 152 -5.84 -3.95 -14.97
CA PRO A 152 -4.54 -4.60 -14.86
C PRO A 152 -4.50 -5.90 -15.64
N GLU A 153 -3.49 -6.09 -16.49
CA GLU A 153 -3.31 -7.27 -17.32
C GLU A 153 -2.07 -8.05 -16.87
N GLU A 154 -2.19 -9.36 -16.78
CA GLU A 154 -1.05 -10.26 -16.52
C GLU A 154 -0.20 -10.38 -17.78
N VAL A 155 1.14 -10.26 -17.63
CA VAL A 155 2.12 -10.26 -18.73
C VAL A 155 2.96 -11.53 -18.72
#